data_920f6c24fab2adc19cffe3d63ddaf2dc
#
_entry.id   920f6c24fab2adc19cffe3d63ddaf2dc
#
_cell.length_a   1.000
_cell.length_b   1.000
_cell.length_c   1.000
_cell.angle_alpha   90.00
_cell.angle_beta   90.00
_cell.angle_gamma   90.00
#
_symmetry.space_group_name_H-M   'P 1'
#
loop_
_entity.id
_entity.type
_entity.pdbx_description
1 polymer ?
#
loop_
_entity_poly.entity_id
_entity_poly.type
_entity_poly.pdbx_seq_one_letter_code
_entity_poly.pdbx_strand_id
1 'polypeptide(L)'
;MHNMKVAIVIPIYREPLPEEIISLRRCCEVLNLYTMIIVAPEGLSLISYEDLWRSYGLSYQIERFVYSYFENIAGYNRLLLSEEFYLRFQAYDYMLIYQPDAYVFEDQLQEWCEKGYDYIGAPLVGKFEEQEYYPSMPMRVGNGGL
;
A
#
# COMPACT_ATOMS: atom_id res chain seq x y z
N MET A 1 -16.46 -17.09 14.66
CA MET A 1 -15.40 -16.75 13.71
C MET A 1 -15.05 -15.27 13.86
N HIS A 2 -13.84 -14.99 14.17
CA HIS A 2 -13.38 -13.59 14.20
C HIS A 2 -13.25 -13.12 12.76
N ASN A 3 -14.07 -12.15 12.36
CA ASN A 3 -13.97 -11.56 11.04
C ASN A 3 -12.79 -10.57 11.06
N MET A 4 -11.66 -10.93 10.47
CA MET A 4 -10.46 -10.09 10.47
C MET A 4 -10.74 -8.78 9.76
N LYS A 5 -10.37 -7.66 10.39
CA LYS A 5 -10.45 -6.33 9.81
C LYS A 5 -9.17 -6.05 9.04
N VAL A 6 -9.30 -5.90 7.75
CA VAL A 6 -8.17 -5.62 6.84
C VAL A 6 -8.36 -4.27 6.17
N ALA A 7 -7.31 -3.46 6.16
CA ALA A 7 -7.27 -2.19 5.43
C ALA A 7 -6.42 -2.31 4.17
N ILE A 8 -6.88 -1.71 3.08
CA ILE A 8 -6.07 -1.45 1.89
C ILE A 8 -5.54 -0.03 1.99
N VAL A 9 -4.25 0.10 2.20
CA VAL A 9 -3.57 1.38 2.39
C VAL A 9 -2.87 1.79 1.10
N ILE A 10 -3.29 2.90 0.52
CA ILE A 10 -2.86 3.36 -0.80
C ILE A 10 -2.07 4.65 -0.66
N PRO A 11 -0.72 4.59 -0.66
CA PRO A 11 0.12 5.78 -0.58
C PRO A 11 0.16 6.49 -1.92
N ILE A 12 -0.11 7.79 -1.90
CA ILE A 12 -0.06 8.66 -3.07
C ILE A 12 0.64 9.98 -2.74
N TYR A 13 1.28 10.59 -3.71
CA TYR A 13 2.06 11.82 -3.51
C TYR A 13 1.94 12.83 -4.66
N ARG A 14 1.22 12.47 -5.73
CA ARG A 14 0.97 13.30 -6.91
C ARG A 14 -0.32 12.88 -7.61
N GLU A 15 -0.70 13.58 -8.65
CA GLU A 15 -1.77 13.12 -9.55
C GLU A 15 -1.43 11.77 -10.18
N PRO A 16 -2.44 10.89 -10.42
CA PRO A 16 -2.21 9.56 -10.94
C PRO A 16 -1.77 9.59 -12.40
N LEU A 17 -0.81 8.75 -12.77
CA LEU A 17 -0.46 8.49 -14.16
C LEU A 17 -1.53 7.59 -14.82
N PRO A 18 -1.66 7.61 -16.18
CA PRO A 18 -2.63 6.78 -16.87
C PRO A 18 -2.56 5.29 -16.54
N GLU A 19 -1.36 4.74 -16.44
CA GLU A 19 -1.12 3.35 -16.05
C GLU A 19 -1.50 3.06 -14.59
N GLU A 20 -1.31 4.01 -13.70
CA GLU A 20 -1.72 3.89 -12.29
C GLU A 20 -3.24 3.90 -12.14
N ILE A 21 -3.95 4.63 -12.99
CA ILE A 21 -5.42 4.60 -13.02
C ILE A 21 -5.92 3.20 -13.35
N ILE A 22 -5.27 2.47 -14.24
CA ILE A 22 -5.61 1.08 -14.58
C ILE A 22 -5.50 0.19 -13.33
N SER A 23 -4.38 0.31 -12.62
CA SER A 23 -4.14 -0.41 -11.37
C SER A 23 -5.15 -0.06 -10.27
N LEU A 24 -5.45 1.22 -10.09
CA LEU A 24 -6.39 1.69 -9.07
C LEU A 24 -7.83 1.26 -9.37
N ARG A 25 -8.24 1.25 -10.64
CA ARG A 25 -9.53 0.68 -11.05
C ARG A 25 -9.61 -0.78 -10.70
N ARG A 26 -8.56 -1.54 -11.01
CA ARG A 26 -8.50 -2.96 -10.67
C ARG A 26 -8.56 -3.19 -9.16
N CYS A 27 -7.89 -2.36 -8.38
CA CYS A 27 -7.99 -2.39 -6.92
C CYS A 27 -9.44 -2.19 -6.46
N CYS A 28 -10.14 -1.20 -7.00
CA CYS A 28 -11.55 -0.95 -6.69
C CYS A 28 -12.47 -2.12 -7.08
N GLU A 29 -12.17 -2.83 -8.16
CA GLU A 29 -12.97 -3.98 -8.62
C GLU A 29 -12.73 -5.23 -7.77
N VAL A 30 -11.49 -5.51 -7.44
CA VAL A 30 -11.09 -6.78 -6.82
C VAL A 30 -11.13 -6.72 -5.29
N LEU A 31 -10.74 -5.58 -4.71
CA LEU A 31 -10.60 -5.42 -3.25
C LEU A 31 -11.71 -4.57 -2.63
N ASN A 32 -12.88 -4.50 -3.26
CA ASN A 32 -14.00 -3.65 -2.85
C ASN A 32 -14.65 -4.03 -1.50
N LEU A 33 -14.38 -5.21 -0.98
CA LEU A 33 -14.90 -5.67 0.32
C LEU A 33 -14.08 -5.15 1.52
N TYR A 34 -12.91 -4.58 1.27
CA TYR A 34 -12.03 -4.08 2.31
C TYR A 34 -12.17 -2.57 2.49
N THR A 35 -11.81 -2.09 3.68
CA THR A 35 -11.72 -0.65 3.93
C THR A 35 -10.54 -0.06 3.17
N MET A 36 -10.80 0.92 2.30
CA MET A 36 -9.77 1.61 1.53
C MET A 36 -9.35 2.90 2.24
N ILE A 37 -8.05 3.12 2.39
CA ILE A 37 -7.47 4.28 3.06
C ILE A 37 -6.40 4.89 2.16
N ILE A 38 -6.65 6.11 1.71
CA ILE A 38 -5.69 6.89 0.94
C ILE A 38 -4.73 7.55 1.92
N VAL A 39 -3.44 7.33 1.75
CA VAL A 39 -2.36 7.99 2.50
C VAL A 39 -1.72 9.04 1.60
N ALA A 40 -1.75 10.28 2.02
CA ALA A 40 -1.32 11.41 1.19
C ALA A 40 -0.61 12.50 1.99
N PRO A 41 0.24 13.32 1.34
CA PRO A 41 0.80 14.51 1.98
C PRO A 41 -0.28 15.56 2.27
N GLU A 42 -0.05 16.34 3.30
CA GLU A 42 -0.83 17.55 3.55
C GLU A 42 -0.80 18.47 2.33
N GLY A 43 -1.93 19.04 1.97
CA GLY A 43 -2.07 20.00 0.88
C GLY A 43 -2.23 19.41 -0.53
N LEU A 44 -2.01 18.11 -0.74
CA LEU A 44 -2.24 17.50 -2.05
C LEU A 44 -3.75 17.42 -2.34
N SER A 45 -4.17 17.88 -3.54
CA SER A 45 -5.52 17.63 -4.03
C SER A 45 -5.72 16.14 -4.35
N LEU A 46 -6.83 15.58 -3.90
CA LEU A 46 -7.15 14.17 -4.11
C LEU A 46 -8.35 13.97 -5.05
N ILE A 47 -8.80 15.02 -5.72
CA ILE A 47 -10.04 15.01 -6.51
C ILE A 47 -10.04 13.86 -7.52
N SER A 48 -8.97 13.66 -8.28
CA SER A 48 -8.87 12.60 -9.29
C SER A 48 -9.01 11.19 -8.68
N TYR A 49 -8.47 11.00 -7.49
CA TYR A 49 -8.57 9.74 -6.75
C TYR A 49 -9.97 9.57 -6.17
N GLU A 50 -10.50 10.59 -5.51
CA GLU A 50 -11.82 10.56 -4.89
C GLU A 50 -12.92 10.31 -5.92
N ASP A 51 -12.85 10.96 -7.10
CA ASP A 51 -13.78 10.75 -8.19
C ASP A 51 -13.74 9.30 -8.70
N LEU A 52 -12.55 8.70 -8.74
CA LEU A 52 -12.40 7.29 -9.10
C LEU A 52 -13.14 6.38 -8.10
N TRP A 53 -12.90 6.54 -6.79
CA TRP A 53 -13.59 5.72 -5.76
C TRP A 53 -15.09 5.93 -5.77
N ARG A 54 -15.55 7.18 -5.92
CA ARG A 54 -16.97 7.48 -6.04
C ARG A 54 -17.61 6.84 -7.26
N SER A 55 -16.89 6.75 -8.39
CA SER A 55 -17.41 6.12 -9.60
C SER A 55 -17.70 4.62 -9.43
N TYR A 56 -17.03 3.96 -8.49
CA TYR A 56 -17.29 2.58 -8.09
C TYR A 56 -18.26 2.46 -6.91
N GLY A 57 -18.78 3.56 -6.39
CA GLY A 57 -19.67 3.57 -5.22
C GLY A 57 -18.99 3.12 -3.94
N LEU A 58 -17.65 3.23 -3.84
CA LEU A 58 -16.87 2.80 -2.69
C LEU A 58 -16.70 3.94 -1.70
N SER A 59 -16.79 3.61 -0.41
CA SER A 59 -16.34 4.47 0.67
C SER A 59 -14.83 4.36 0.84
N TYR A 60 -14.21 5.44 1.29
CA TYR A 60 -12.77 5.50 1.55
C TYR A 60 -12.50 6.43 2.72
N GLN A 61 -11.33 6.29 3.31
CA GLN A 61 -10.81 7.18 4.33
C GLN A 61 -9.54 7.86 3.80
N ILE A 62 -9.17 9.00 4.38
CA ILE A 62 -7.98 9.74 4.02
C ILE A 62 -7.16 9.96 5.29
N GLU A 63 -5.90 9.53 5.26
CA GLU A 63 -4.90 9.78 6.27
C GLU A 63 -3.82 10.70 5.70
N ARG A 64 -3.64 11.86 6.34
CA ARG A 64 -2.66 12.85 5.90
C ARG A 64 -1.46 12.87 6.81
N PHE A 65 -0.29 12.98 6.19
CA PHE A 65 1.00 13.12 6.86
C PHE A 65 1.76 14.33 6.34
N VAL A 66 2.77 14.75 7.08
CA VAL A 66 3.61 15.90 6.68
C VAL A 66 4.29 15.64 5.34
N TYR A 67 4.41 16.67 4.53
CA TYR A 67 4.93 16.58 3.16
C TYR A 67 6.32 15.96 3.06
N SER A 68 7.19 16.17 4.05
CA SER A 68 8.57 15.66 4.05
C SER A 68 8.68 14.12 3.94
N TYR A 69 7.63 13.40 4.27
CA TYR A 69 7.58 11.94 4.05
C TYR A 69 7.40 11.54 2.58
N PHE A 70 6.98 12.47 1.73
CA PHE A 70 6.65 12.21 0.33
C PHE A 70 7.60 12.88 -0.66
N GLU A 71 8.61 13.59 -0.19
CA GLU A 71 9.56 14.33 -1.04
C GLU A 71 10.46 13.40 -1.86
N ASN A 72 10.80 12.25 -1.30
CA ASN A 72 11.70 11.28 -1.93
C ASN A 72 11.57 9.90 -1.29
N ILE A 73 12.28 8.92 -1.83
CA ILE A 73 12.27 7.53 -1.34
C ILE A 73 12.70 7.44 0.14
N ALA A 74 13.72 8.20 0.54
CA ALA A 74 14.17 8.21 1.93
C ALA A 74 13.11 8.73 2.90
N GLY A 75 12.33 9.75 2.50
CA GLY A 75 11.18 10.25 3.24
C GLY A 75 10.09 9.20 3.38
N TYR A 76 9.74 8.54 2.29
CA TYR A 76 8.76 7.47 2.28
C TYR A 76 9.19 6.28 3.15
N ASN A 77 10.44 5.88 3.09
CA ASN A 77 10.97 4.84 3.99
C ASN A 77 10.89 5.25 5.46
N ARG A 78 11.16 6.50 5.79
CA ARG A 78 10.97 7.01 7.17
C ARG A 78 9.52 6.92 7.61
N LEU A 79 8.56 7.23 6.72
CA LEU A 79 7.13 7.09 7.03
C LEU A 79 6.79 5.64 7.37
N LEU A 80 7.18 4.68 6.52
CA LEU A 80 6.90 3.26 6.72
C LEU A 80 7.65 2.63 7.91
N LEU A 81 8.66 3.30 8.44
CA LEU A 81 9.39 2.89 9.66
C LEU A 81 8.92 3.67 10.90
N SER A 82 8.00 4.61 10.76
CA SER A 82 7.54 5.44 11.87
C SER A 82 6.43 4.76 12.66
N GLU A 83 6.45 4.94 13.97
CA GLU A 83 5.34 4.54 14.84
C GLU A 83 4.06 5.29 14.49
N GLU A 84 4.18 6.58 14.14
CA GLU A 84 3.06 7.43 13.72
C GLU A 84 2.22 6.80 12.61
N PHE A 85 2.88 6.21 11.61
CA PHE A 85 2.19 5.55 10.50
C PHE A 85 1.32 4.38 11.00
N TYR A 86 1.90 3.46 11.75
CA TYR A 86 1.19 2.25 12.18
C TYR A 86 0.11 2.54 13.23
N LEU A 87 0.27 3.55 14.07
CA LEU A 87 -0.75 3.96 15.02
C LEU A 87 -2.06 4.40 14.33
N ARG A 88 -1.99 4.94 13.10
CA ARG A 88 -3.18 5.30 12.32
C ARG A 88 -4.02 4.08 11.93
N PHE A 89 -3.43 2.89 11.88
CA PHE A 89 -4.07 1.66 11.41
C PHE A 89 -4.25 0.61 12.50
N GLN A 90 -4.03 0.94 13.76
CA GLN A 90 -4.11 0.01 14.89
C GLN A 90 -5.50 -0.60 15.12
N ALA A 91 -6.55 -0.05 14.50
CA ALA A 91 -7.90 -0.60 14.55
C ALA A 91 -8.12 -1.80 13.60
N TYR A 92 -7.14 -2.10 12.75
CA TYR A 92 -7.15 -3.20 11.80
C TYR A 92 -6.22 -4.31 12.26
N ASP A 93 -6.61 -5.55 11.97
CA ASP A 93 -5.79 -6.75 12.29
C ASP A 93 -4.62 -6.87 11.30
N TYR A 94 -4.88 -6.50 10.03
CA TYR A 94 -3.90 -6.49 8.94
C TYR A 94 -4.07 -5.27 8.05
N MET A 95 -3.02 -4.91 7.35
CA MET A 95 -3.08 -3.91 6.29
C MET A 95 -2.27 -4.37 5.07
N LEU A 96 -2.81 -4.14 3.89
CA LEU A 96 -2.10 -4.28 2.62
C LEU A 96 -1.67 -2.89 2.14
N ILE A 97 -0.37 -2.66 2.03
CA ILE A 97 0.13 -1.46 1.35
C ILE A 97 0.06 -1.73 -0.16
N TYR A 98 -0.88 -1.05 -0.82
CA TYR A 98 -1.11 -1.16 -2.25
C TYR A 98 -0.60 0.09 -2.96
N GLN A 99 0.54 -0.02 -3.61
CA GLN A 99 1.10 1.08 -4.38
C GLN A 99 0.43 1.17 -5.76
N PRO A 100 0.21 2.39 -6.30
CA PRO A 100 -0.50 2.56 -7.58
C PRO A 100 0.17 1.93 -8.80
N ASP A 101 1.46 1.60 -8.73
CA ASP A 101 2.20 0.88 -9.76
C ASP A 101 2.11 -0.65 -9.66
N ALA A 102 1.45 -1.16 -8.62
CA ALA A 102 1.12 -2.58 -8.48
C ALA A 102 -0.18 -2.91 -9.23
N TYR A 103 -0.41 -4.17 -9.56
CA TYR A 103 -1.64 -4.64 -10.18
C TYR A 103 -2.15 -5.89 -9.48
N VAL A 104 -3.37 -5.84 -8.94
CA VAL A 104 -4.01 -6.99 -8.29
C VAL A 104 -4.75 -7.84 -9.31
N PHE A 105 -4.41 -9.12 -9.38
CA PHE A 105 -5.04 -10.08 -10.28
C PHE A 105 -6.31 -10.68 -9.70
N GLU A 106 -6.26 -11.07 -8.44
CA GLU A 106 -7.38 -11.69 -7.71
C GLU A 106 -7.28 -11.38 -6.21
N ASP A 107 -8.38 -11.54 -5.50
CA ASP A 107 -8.44 -11.37 -4.05
C ASP A 107 -8.08 -12.68 -3.34
N GLN A 108 -6.86 -12.77 -2.84
CA GLN A 108 -6.38 -13.82 -1.94
C GLN A 108 -6.03 -13.28 -0.55
N LEU A 109 -6.41 -12.02 -0.28
CA LEU A 109 -5.93 -11.31 0.91
C LEU A 109 -6.37 -11.99 2.21
N GLN A 110 -7.63 -12.43 2.29
CA GLN A 110 -8.14 -13.14 3.45
C GLN A 110 -7.34 -14.43 3.73
N GLU A 111 -7.07 -15.22 2.69
CA GLU A 111 -6.28 -16.46 2.80
C GLU A 111 -4.87 -16.19 3.36
N TRP A 112 -4.22 -15.11 2.89
CA TRP A 112 -2.90 -14.74 3.37
C TRP A 112 -2.91 -14.25 4.82
N CYS A 113 -3.93 -13.49 5.22
CA CYS A 113 -4.12 -13.06 6.61
C CYS A 113 -4.34 -14.26 7.55
N GLU A 114 -5.09 -15.27 7.13
CA GLU A 114 -5.36 -16.49 7.92
C GLU A 114 -4.11 -17.31 8.21
N LYS A 115 -3.04 -17.15 7.42
CA LYS A 115 -1.76 -17.83 7.67
C LYS A 115 -1.02 -17.26 8.91
N GLY A 116 -1.41 -16.10 9.41
CA GLY A 116 -0.92 -15.52 10.65
C GLY A 116 0.52 -15.02 10.61
N TYR A 117 1.02 -14.65 9.43
CA TYR A 117 2.34 -14.04 9.32
C TYR A 117 2.31 -12.58 9.81
N ASP A 118 3.38 -12.16 10.48
CA ASP A 118 3.52 -10.76 10.91
C ASP A 118 3.83 -9.82 9.73
N TYR A 119 4.51 -10.32 8.71
CA TYR A 119 4.88 -9.56 7.52
C TYR A 119 4.98 -10.46 6.28
N ILE A 120 4.44 -9.99 5.18
CA ILE A 120 4.56 -10.62 3.86
C ILE A 120 4.96 -9.53 2.86
N GLY A 121 6.04 -9.77 2.13
CA GLY A 121 6.48 -8.88 1.06
C GLY A 121 6.82 -9.66 -0.20
N ALA A 122 6.90 -8.97 -1.34
CA ALA A 122 7.28 -9.57 -2.60
C ALA A 122 8.74 -10.08 -2.55
N PRO A 123 9.02 -11.31 -3.06
CA PRO A 123 10.39 -11.78 -3.15
C PRO A 123 11.15 -10.96 -4.20
N LEU A 124 12.37 -10.59 -3.87
CA LEU A 124 13.28 -9.99 -4.85
C LEU A 124 13.90 -11.11 -5.69
N VAL A 125 13.55 -11.14 -6.98
CA VAL A 125 14.03 -12.14 -7.94
C VAL A 125 15.01 -11.50 -8.91
N GLY A 126 16.18 -12.12 -9.10
CA GLY A 126 17.18 -11.70 -10.07
C GLY A 126 18.58 -11.48 -9.47
N LYS A 127 19.52 -11.16 -10.35
CA LYS A 127 20.86 -10.70 -9.97
C LYS A 127 20.79 -9.19 -9.80
N PHE A 128 20.59 -8.72 -8.59
CA PHE A 128 20.68 -7.32 -8.28
C PHE A 128 22.12 -6.97 -7.87
N GLU A 129 22.61 -5.82 -8.28
CA GLU A 129 23.90 -5.26 -7.81
C GLU A 129 23.96 -5.18 -6.29
N GLU A 130 22.82 -5.11 -5.63
CA GLU A 130 22.66 -5.14 -4.17
C GLU A 130 22.99 -6.51 -3.53
N GLN A 131 23.14 -7.58 -4.29
CA GLN A 131 23.65 -8.85 -3.74
C GLN A 131 25.09 -8.73 -3.23
N GLU A 132 25.85 -7.74 -3.68
CA GLU A 132 27.16 -7.44 -3.10
C GLU A 132 27.07 -6.90 -1.68
N TYR A 133 26.00 -6.18 -1.32
CA TYR A 133 25.82 -5.60 0.02
C TYR A 133 25.39 -6.63 1.07
N TYR A 134 24.70 -7.71 0.67
CA TYR A 134 24.18 -8.72 1.61
C TYR A 134 24.36 -10.15 1.08
N PRO A 135 25.62 -10.61 0.92
CA PRO A 135 25.90 -11.91 0.30
C PRO A 135 25.41 -13.12 1.11
N SER A 136 25.03 -12.93 2.37
CA SER A 136 24.58 -13.99 3.27
C SER A 136 23.07 -14.25 3.25
N MET A 137 22.27 -13.47 2.51
CA MET A 137 20.82 -13.65 2.43
C MET A 137 20.42 -14.41 1.16
N PRO A 138 20.02 -15.67 1.23
CA PRO A 138 19.64 -16.46 0.07
C PRO A 138 18.32 -16.05 -0.58
N MET A 139 17.46 -15.37 0.18
CA MET A 139 16.18 -14.84 -0.30
C MET A 139 15.90 -13.50 0.37
N ARG A 140 15.53 -12.50 -0.42
CA ARG A 140 15.19 -11.16 0.08
C ARG A 140 13.73 -10.87 -0.19
N VAL A 141 13.13 -10.19 0.75
CA VAL A 141 11.76 -9.70 0.65
C VAL A 141 11.83 -8.18 0.60
N GLY A 142 11.30 -7.60 -0.48
CA GLY A 142 11.19 -6.15 -0.61
C GLY A 142 10.00 -5.61 0.17
N ASN A 143 10.05 -4.32 0.47
CA ASN A 143 8.91 -3.60 1.05
C ASN A 143 7.87 -3.16 0.00
N GLY A 144 7.97 -3.70 -1.21
CA GLY A 144 7.03 -3.44 -2.30
C GLY A 144 7.15 -2.08 -2.98
N GLY A 145 8.12 -1.28 -2.63
CA GLY A 145 8.22 0.11 -3.07
C GLY A 145 9.56 0.55 -3.65
N LEU A 146 10.35 -0.38 -4.14
CA LEU A 146 11.63 -0.06 -4.80
C LEU A 146 11.51 -0.23 -6.30
#